data_fbbafca87015a8a7bf1d50bdd374c7ce
#
_entry.id   fbbafca87015a8a7bf1d50bdd374c7ce
#
_cell.length_a   1.000
_cell.length_b   1.000
_cell.length_c   1.000
_cell.angle_alpha   90.00
_cell.angle_beta   90.00
_cell.angle_gamma   90.00
#
_symmetry.space_group_name_H-M   'P 1'
#
loop_
_entity.id
_entity.type
_entity.pdbx_description
1 polymer ?
#
loop_
_entity_poly.entity_id
_entity_poly.type
_entity_poly.pdbx_seq_one_letter_code
_entity_poly.pdbx_strand_id
1 'polypeptide(L)'
;MAPGGTMPPCAPHLMFRRPDPSAPPAAADTDKEEEQGRRLKLSDLEWLADLGEGASGVVTKVRLRGTAAGPALALKVAHYPDDTDAGREQDEVLRRACVAGPPSPYVVRCHAVLRGAAGEPACLLELMDAGSLHDVLRRRRRAGLPEPALAEVAARCALGLAHLHARGVAHLDLKPDNLLAGTRGDVKIADFGVSRIFCRDGQRRPPRVSIAVGTTAYMSPERFAPNAQAGPRGACAADVWSLGVTVLELFLGHRPVLPAERTPSWKMLKEAICYGEPPSVPGSAAASAELRGFVAACVQKDPRRRATVPQLLAHPFVARRDVEASSRALRHVIVETM
;
A
#
# COMPACT_ATOMS: atom_id res chain seq x y z
N MET A 1 40.14 13.82 -10.03
CA MET A 1 40.00 13.43 -8.63
C MET A 1 38.84 14.21 -8.04
N ALA A 2 37.69 13.60 -7.83
CA ALA A 2 36.55 14.17 -7.11
C ALA A 2 36.31 13.31 -5.87
N PRO A 3 36.03 13.88 -4.70
CA PRO A 3 35.97 13.15 -3.45
C PRO A 3 34.67 12.34 -3.32
N GLY A 4 34.84 11.13 -2.80
CA GLY A 4 33.74 10.23 -2.49
C GLY A 4 32.83 10.81 -1.40
N GLY A 5 31.56 10.98 -1.75
CA GLY A 5 30.52 11.30 -0.79
C GLY A 5 30.15 10.05 0.00
N THR A 6 30.60 9.98 1.24
CA THR A 6 30.13 9.04 2.26
C THR A 6 28.68 9.39 2.61
N MET A 7 27.79 8.42 2.54
CA MET A 7 26.44 8.53 3.08
C MET A 7 26.51 8.88 4.59
N PRO A 8 25.65 9.77 5.09
CA PRO A 8 25.56 9.99 6.52
C PRO A 8 25.05 8.72 7.22
N PRO A 9 25.54 8.43 8.44
CA PRO A 9 25.10 7.29 9.23
C PRO A 9 23.60 7.44 9.56
N CYS A 10 22.87 6.32 9.49
CA CYS A 10 21.52 6.22 9.99
C CYS A 10 21.42 6.82 11.40
N ALA A 11 20.46 7.73 11.58
CA ALA A 11 20.17 8.28 12.89
C ALA A 11 19.81 7.15 13.87
N PRO A 12 20.17 7.28 15.16
CA PRO A 12 19.88 6.25 16.16
C PRO A 12 18.37 6.03 16.25
N HIS A 13 17.96 4.76 16.24
CA HIS A 13 16.59 4.32 16.43
C HIS A 13 16.00 4.96 17.68
N LEU A 14 15.05 5.87 17.52
CA LEU A 14 14.18 6.31 18.59
C LEU A 14 13.32 5.10 18.96
N MET A 15 13.71 4.37 20.01
CA MET A 15 12.90 3.30 20.56
C MET A 15 11.58 3.88 21.06
N PHE A 16 10.50 3.51 20.42
CA PHE A 16 9.15 3.75 20.93
C PHE A 16 9.06 3.09 22.32
N ARG A 17 9.02 3.90 23.38
CA ARG A 17 8.78 3.38 24.73
C ARG A 17 7.33 2.96 24.84
N ARG A 18 7.10 1.67 25.04
CA ARG A 18 5.79 1.15 25.44
C ARG A 18 5.30 1.92 26.67
N PRO A 19 4.04 2.36 26.71
CA PRO A 19 3.49 2.91 27.95
C PRO A 19 3.57 1.83 29.05
N ASP A 20 4.13 2.18 30.20
CA ASP A 20 4.21 1.30 31.36
C ASP A 20 2.78 0.96 31.83
N PRO A 21 2.37 -0.30 31.81
CA PRO A 21 1.03 -0.68 32.25
C PRO A 21 0.78 -0.43 33.75
N SER A 22 1.83 -0.15 34.54
CA SER A 22 1.76 0.11 35.98
C SER A 22 1.83 1.60 36.32
N ALA A 23 1.99 2.51 35.37
CA ALA A 23 2.04 3.94 35.65
C ALA A 23 0.67 4.47 36.06
N PRO A 24 0.58 5.24 37.20
CA PRO A 24 -0.68 5.85 37.61
C PRO A 24 -1.15 6.87 36.56
N PRO A 25 -2.46 7.04 36.36
CA PRO A 25 -3.00 8.03 35.43
C PRO A 25 -2.54 9.43 35.83
N ALA A 26 -1.99 10.18 34.87
CA ALA A 26 -1.67 11.58 35.03
C ALA A 26 -2.93 12.34 35.49
N ALA A 27 -2.80 13.19 36.50
CA ALA A 27 -3.91 13.97 37.09
C ALA A 27 -4.63 14.75 35.98
N ALA A 28 -5.93 14.56 35.91
CA ALA A 28 -6.82 15.24 35.00
C ALA A 28 -7.01 16.69 35.40
N ASP A 29 -6.71 17.64 34.51
CA ASP A 29 -7.31 18.97 34.56
C ASP A 29 -8.79 18.82 34.20
N THR A 30 -9.63 18.84 35.21
CA THR A 30 -11.08 18.85 35.11
C THR A 30 -11.58 20.27 34.87
N ASP A 31 -12.59 20.37 34.01
CA ASP A 31 -13.53 21.46 33.78
C ASP A 31 -13.27 22.25 32.51
N LYS A 32 -13.83 21.74 31.38
CA LYS A 32 -14.50 22.50 30.30
C LYS A 32 -14.72 21.72 28.98
N GLU A 33 -14.75 20.37 28.92
CA GLU A 33 -14.91 19.61 27.69
C GLU A 33 -16.11 18.64 27.67
N GLU A 34 -17.24 18.99 28.29
CA GLU A 34 -18.39 18.04 28.36
C GLU A 34 -19.34 18.05 27.14
N GLU A 35 -19.09 18.84 26.06
CA GLU A 35 -20.03 18.90 24.92
C GLU A 35 -19.43 18.64 23.54
N GLN A 36 -18.14 18.26 23.42
CA GLN A 36 -17.56 17.81 22.16
C GLN A 36 -17.10 16.36 22.32
N GLY A 37 -17.63 15.45 21.50
CA GLY A 37 -17.36 14.01 21.56
C GLY A 37 -15.88 13.71 21.83
N ARG A 38 -15.62 12.97 22.91
CA ARG A 38 -14.29 12.66 23.46
C ARG A 38 -13.33 12.23 22.36
N ARG A 39 -12.32 13.02 22.10
CA ARG A 39 -11.31 12.75 21.07
C ARG A 39 -10.48 11.55 21.50
N LEU A 40 -10.44 10.50 20.69
CA LEU A 40 -9.69 9.28 20.96
C LEU A 40 -8.21 9.59 21.16
N LYS A 41 -7.57 9.00 22.20
CA LYS A 41 -6.16 9.14 22.54
C LYS A 41 -5.48 7.76 22.51
N LEU A 42 -4.14 7.72 22.39
CA LEU A 42 -3.39 6.46 22.47
C LEU A 42 -3.58 5.74 23.82
N SER A 43 -3.77 6.50 24.90
CA SER A 43 -4.07 5.95 26.23
C SER A 43 -5.39 5.17 26.30
N ASP A 44 -6.31 5.40 25.36
CA ASP A 44 -7.58 4.69 25.28
C ASP A 44 -7.43 3.31 24.60
N LEU A 45 -6.23 2.98 24.11
CA LEU A 45 -5.93 1.73 23.43
C LEU A 45 -5.23 0.73 24.35
N GLU A 46 -5.60 -0.53 24.24
CA GLU A 46 -4.93 -1.69 24.84
C GLU A 46 -4.08 -2.37 23.79
N TRP A 47 -2.79 -2.59 24.06
CA TRP A 47 -1.85 -3.33 23.24
C TRP A 47 -2.13 -4.82 23.32
N LEU A 48 -2.28 -5.51 22.20
CA LEU A 48 -2.56 -6.95 22.15
C LEU A 48 -1.38 -7.75 21.61
N ALA A 49 -0.76 -7.31 20.51
CA ALA A 49 0.37 -7.99 19.88
C ALA A 49 1.08 -7.07 18.88
N ASP A 50 2.36 -7.33 18.64
CA ASP A 50 3.09 -6.70 17.54
C ASP A 50 2.74 -7.44 16.24
N LEU A 51 2.44 -6.69 15.17
CA LEU A 51 2.10 -7.23 13.85
C LEU A 51 3.28 -7.14 12.88
N GLY A 52 4.17 -6.17 13.05
CA GLY A 52 5.37 -6.03 12.24
C GLY A 52 5.96 -4.63 12.29
N GLU A 53 7.20 -4.54 11.80
CA GLU A 53 7.95 -3.30 11.62
C GLU A 53 8.45 -3.22 10.17
N GLY A 54 8.39 -2.06 9.58
CA GLY A 54 8.83 -1.79 8.22
C GLY A 54 9.42 -0.40 8.06
N ALA A 55 9.85 -0.06 6.85
CA ALA A 55 10.46 1.24 6.56
C ALA A 55 9.55 2.43 6.86
N SER A 56 8.24 2.25 6.87
CA SER A 56 7.23 3.30 7.06
C SER A 56 6.72 3.40 8.50
N GLY A 57 7.07 2.48 9.41
CA GLY A 57 6.61 2.51 10.80
C GLY A 57 6.45 1.13 11.42
N VAL A 58 6.00 1.14 12.67
CA VAL A 58 5.65 -0.05 13.46
C VAL A 58 4.14 -0.24 13.45
N VAL A 59 3.69 -1.49 13.28
CA VAL A 59 2.27 -1.86 13.31
C VAL A 59 1.99 -2.79 14.46
N THR A 60 1.01 -2.44 15.28
CA THR A 60 0.63 -3.18 16.48
C THR A 60 -0.87 -3.47 16.47
N LYS A 61 -1.26 -4.66 16.89
CA LYS A 61 -2.65 -5.03 17.14
C LYS A 61 -3.11 -4.40 18.44
N VAL A 62 -4.22 -3.67 18.39
CA VAL A 62 -4.76 -2.94 19.54
C VAL A 62 -6.26 -3.15 19.66
N ARG A 63 -6.83 -2.75 20.81
CA ARG A 63 -8.27 -2.71 21.07
C ARG A 63 -8.58 -1.48 21.92
N LEU A 64 -9.81 -0.98 21.86
CA LEU A 64 -10.27 0.08 22.76
C LEU A 64 -10.37 -0.47 24.19
N ARG A 65 -9.80 0.24 25.17
CA ARG A 65 -9.91 -0.13 26.59
C ARG A 65 -11.37 -0.13 27.04
N GLY A 66 -11.70 -1.07 27.90
CA GLY A 66 -13.06 -1.23 28.41
C GLY A 66 -14.04 -1.91 27.45
N THR A 67 -13.59 -2.32 26.27
CA THR A 67 -14.40 -3.04 25.26
C THR A 67 -13.89 -4.46 25.05
N ALA A 68 -13.98 -5.33 26.06
CA ALA A 68 -13.44 -6.69 25.99
C ALA A 68 -13.93 -7.49 24.75
N ALA A 69 -15.15 -7.23 24.29
CA ALA A 69 -15.74 -7.83 23.09
C ALA A 69 -15.61 -6.95 21.83
N GLY A 70 -14.93 -5.81 21.89
CA GLY A 70 -14.75 -4.91 20.74
C GLY A 70 -13.83 -5.49 19.68
N PRO A 71 -13.96 -5.05 18.41
CA PRO A 71 -13.09 -5.51 17.33
C PRO A 71 -11.65 -5.11 17.60
N ALA A 72 -10.72 -6.01 17.25
CA ALA A 72 -9.31 -5.68 17.21
C ALA A 72 -9.03 -4.76 16.00
N LEU A 73 -8.11 -3.82 16.19
CA LEU A 73 -7.69 -2.81 15.23
C LEU A 73 -6.17 -2.91 15.03
N ALA A 74 -5.65 -2.28 13.99
CA ALA A 74 -4.23 -2.11 13.77
C ALA A 74 -3.83 -0.65 14.04
N LEU A 75 -2.82 -0.41 14.88
CA LEU A 75 -2.22 0.89 15.09
C LEU A 75 -0.88 0.94 14.36
N LYS A 76 -0.77 1.81 13.36
CA LYS A 76 0.48 2.07 12.66
C LYS A 76 1.07 3.39 13.14
N VAL A 77 2.25 3.35 13.75
CA VAL A 77 3.02 4.52 14.18
C VAL A 77 4.12 4.77 13.16
N ALA A 78 4.14 5.95 12.57
CA ALA A 78 5.13 6.31 11.56
C ALA A 78 6.50 6.63 12.18
N HIS A 79 7.59 6.33 11.44
CA HIS A 79 8.95 6.68 11.87
C HIS A 79 9.32 8.16 11.67
N TYR A 80 8.46 8.95 11.03
CA TYR A 80 8.76 10.33 10.67
C TYR A 80 8.12 11.31 11.65
N PRO A 81 8.88 12.33 12.13
CA PRO A 81 8.29 13.41 12.91
C PRO A 81 7.39 14.29 12.04
N ASP A 82 6.33 14.82 12.66
CA ASP A 82 5.23 15.53 12.02
C ASP A 82 5.56 16.92 11.45
N ASP A 83 6.63 17.53 11.90
CA ASP A 83 6.95 18.96 11.66
C ASP A 83 7.52 19.25 10.25
N THR A 84 7.55 18.25 9.37
CA THR A 84 8.06 18.39 8.02
C THR A 84 6.93 18.61 7.01
N ASP A 85 7.23 19.27 5.87
CA ASP A 85 6.29 19.35 4.74
C ASP A 85 5.81 17.97 4.27
N ALA A 86 6.66 16.96 4.41
CA ALA A 86 6.34 15.57 4.10
C ALA A 86 5.31 14.98 5.07
N GLY A 87 5.39 15.29 6.37
CA GLY A 87 4.42 14.84 7.37
C GLY A 87 3.04 15.46 7.12
N ARG A 88 2.97 16.75 6.82
CA ARG A 88 1.72 17.44 6.49
C ARG A 88 1.07 16.89 5.20
N GLU A 89 1.87 16.58 4.18
CA GLU A 89 1.37 15.94 2.97
C GLU A 89 0.81 14.54 3.28
N GLN A 90 1.48 13.79 4.14
CA GLN A 90 1.07 12.45 4.53
C GLN A 90 -0.26 12.46 5.30
N ASP A 91 -0.46 13.40 6.21
CA ASP A 91 -1.73 13.59 6.91
C ASP A 91 -2.87 13.89 5.94
N GLU A 92 -2.64 14.75 4.98
CA GLU A 92 -3.64 15.08 3.96
C GLU A 92 -3.93 13.89 3.02
N VAL A 93 -2.91 13.08 2.68
CA VAL A 93 -3.10 11.82 1.96
C VAL A 93 -4.03 10.88 2.73
N LEU A 94 -3.75 10.64 4.00
CA LEU A 94 -4.56 9.77 4.86
C LEU A 94 -5.99 10.30 5.00
N ARG A 95 -6.14 11.61 5.20
CA ARG A 95 -7.45 12.25 5.27
C ARG A 95 -8.25 12.01 3.99
N ARG A 96 -7.67 12.21 2.82
CA ARG A 96 -8.34 12.00 1.52
C ARG A 96 -8.61 10.53 1.22
N ALA A 97 -7.61 9.67 1.45
CA ALA A 97 -7.69 8.26 1.07
C ALA A 97 -8.66 7.48 1.95
N CYS A 98 -8.67 7.73 3.26
CA CYS A 98 -9.25 6.83 4.24
C CYS A 98 -10.30 7.45 5.15
N VAL A 99 -10.25 8.77 5.41
CA VAL A 99 -11.11 9.45 6.41
C VAL A 99 -12.22 10.24 5.76
N ALA A 100 -11.93 10.99 4.70
CA ALA A 100 -12.89 11.88 4.07
C ALA A 100 -13.89 11.12 3.17
N GLY A 101 -15.18 11.30 3.42
CA GLY A 101 -16.27 10.74 2.63
C GLY A 101 -16.55 9.27 2.92
N PRO A 102 -17.37 8.59 2.08
CA PRO A 102 -17.75 7.22 2.31
C PRO A 102 -16.53 6.29 2.20
N PRO A 103 -16.40 5.30 3.13
CA PRO A 103 -15.31 4.35 3.11
C PRO A 103 -15.38 3.46 1.85
N SER A 104 -14.22 3.09 1.32
CA SER A 104 -14.14 2.11 0.24
C SER A 104 -13.97 0.69 0.81
N PRO A 105 -14.66 -0.31 0.27
CA PRO A 105 -14.41 -1.71 0.64
C PRO A 105 -13.08 -2.26 0.09
N TYR A 106 -12.35 -1.46 -0.72
CA TYR A 106 -11.12 -1.87 -1.42
C TYR A 106 -9.87 -1.14 -0.90
N VAL A 107 -10.05 -0.26 0.08
CA VAL A 107 -8.97 0.51 0.72
C VAL A 107 -9.07 0.32 2.22
N VAL A 108 -7.94 0.08 2.90
CA VAL A 108 -7.93 -0.09 4.36
C VAL A 108 -8.47 1.18 5.03
N ARG A 109 -9.47 1.00 5.88
CA ARG A 109 -10.12 2.11 6.58
C ARG A 109 -9.21 2.65 7.68
N CYS A 110 -9.04 3.97 7.72
CA CYS A 110 -8.48 4.67 8.87
C CYS A 110 -9.63 5.19 9.74
N HIS A 111 -9.69 4.73 10.98
CA HIS A 111 -10.71 5.14 11.96
C HIS A 111 -10.36 6.46 12.63
N ALA A 112 -9.07 6.69 12.88
CA ALA A 112 -8.56 7.92 13.49
C ALA A 112 -7.08 8.12 13.15
N VAL A 113 -6.66 9.38 13.09
CA VAL A 113 -5.24 9.77 13.11
C VAL A 113 -4.98 10.37 14.50
N LEU A 114 -4.08 9.75 15.23
CA LEU A 114 -3.67 10.08 16.58
C LEU A 114 -2.25 10.64 16.56
N ARG A 115 -1.78 11.15 17.70
CA ARG A 115 -0.41 11.60 17.87
C ARG A 115 0.28 10.78 18.96
N GLY A 116 1.49 10.33 18.67
CA GLY A 116 2.37 9.69 19.65
C GLY A 116 2.95 10.68 20.65
N ALA A 117 3.74 10.17 21.59
CA ALA A 117 4.30 10.98 22.68
C ALA A 117 5.34 12.03 22.17
N ALA A 118 6.02 11.75 21.06
CA ALA A 118 6.97 12.66 20.43
C ALA A 118 6.34 13.44 19.24
N GLY A 119 5.00 13.38 19.09
CA GLY A 119 4.27 14.05 18.02
C GLY A 119 4.16 13.27 16.72
N GLU A 120 4.73 12.04 16.66
CA GLU A 120 4.68 11.18 15.48
C GLU A 120 3.23 10.78 15.13
N PRO A 121 2.87 10.76 13.84
CA PRO A 121 1.52 10.35 13.43
C PRO A 121 1.30 8.85 13.67
N ALA A 122 0.15 8.55 14.26
CA ALA A 122 -0.30 7.20 14.57
C ALA A 122 -1.70 6.96 13.98
N CYS A 123 -1.80 6.03 13.02
CA CYS A 123 -3.04 5.74 12.32
C CYS A 123 -3.73 4.53 12.94
N LEU A 124 -4.95 4.70 13.43
CA LEU A 124 -5.79 3.60 13.87
C LEU A 124 -6.57 3.05 12.69
N LEU A 125 -6.21 1.84 12.26
CA LEU A 125 -6.69 1.20 11.04
C LEU A 125 -7.59 0.00 11.36
N GLU A 126 -8.46 -0.37 10.41
CA GLU A 126 -9.09 -1.69 10.47
C GLU A 126 -8.02 -2.79 10.42
N LEU A 127 -8.26 -3.88 11.17
CA LEU A 127 -7.37 -5.04 11.17
C LEU A 127 -7.74 -5.98 10.03
N MET A 128 -6.78 -6.27 9.15
CA MET A 128 -6.88 -7.32 8.15
C MET A 128 -6.19 -8.57 8.70
N ASP A 129 -6.98 -9.59 9.04
CA ASP A 129 -6.57 -10.70 9.91
C ASP A 129 -5.82 -11.84 9.21
N ALA A 130 -5.69 -11.80 7.87
CA ALA A 130 -4.92 -12.79 7.11
C ALA A 130 -3.52 -12.30 6.68
N GLY A 131 -3.14 -11.06 7.02
CA GLY A 131 -1.86 -10.45 6.63
C GLY A 131 -1.86 -9.95 5.19
N SER A 132 -0.68 -9.84 4.58
CA SER A 132 -0.51 -9.36 3.20
C SER A 132 -0.60 -10.49 2.17
N LEU A 133 -0.86 -10.14 0.89
CA LEU A 133 -0.75 -11.13 -0.20
C LEU A 133 0.68 -11.64 -0.39
N HIS A 134 1.69 -10.87 0.05
CA HIS A 134 3.06 -11.38 0.13
C HIS A 134 3.16 -12.52 1.16
N ASP A 135 2.52 -12.39 2.32
CA ASP A 135 2.47 -13.45 3.33
C ASP A 135 1.73 -14.68 2.82
N VAL A 136 0.63 -14.48 2.08
CA VAL A 136 -0.10 -15.56 1.41
C VAL A 136 0.82 -16.31 0.44
N LEU A 137 1.56 -15.62 -0.45
CA LEU A 137 2.52 -16.26 -1.35
C LEU A 137 3.61 -17.01 -0.59
N ARG A 138 4.14 -16.44 0.48
CA ARG A 138 5.18 -17.08 1.32
C ARG A 138 4.68 -18.38 1.95
N ARG A 139 3.47 -18.38 2.52
CA ARG A 139 2.84 -19.56 3.12
C ARG A 139 2.51 -20.62 2.07
N ARG A 140 2.15 -20.23 0.86
CA ARG A 140 1.97 -21.11 -0.29
C ARG A 140 3.30 -21.64 -0.89
N ARG A 141 4.44 -21.42 -0.22
CA ARG A 141 5.78 -21.80 -0.73
C ARG A 141 6.06 -21.23 -2.13
N ARG A 142 5.57 -20.00 -2.37
CA ARG A 142 5.66 -19.29 -3.65
C ARG A 142 4.92 -19.98 -4.81
N ALA A 143 3.97 -20.86 -4.56
CA ALA A 143 3.01 -21.24 -5.56
C ALA A 143 2.12 -20.02 -5.91
N GLY A 144 2.05 -19.67 -7.19
CA GLY A 144 1.23 -18.56 -7.65
C GLY A 144 -0.27 -18.77 -7.38
N LEU A 145 -1.03 -17.70 -7.50
CA LEU A 145 -2.47 -17.73 -7.33
C LEU A 145 -3.15 -18.24 -8.62
N PRO A 146 -4.25 -19.01 -8.52
CA PRO A 146 -5.05 -19.39 -9.68
C PRO A 146 -5.73 -18.19 -10.31
N GLU A 147 -5.91 -18.22 -11.63
CA GLU A 147 -6.44 -17.06 -12.40
C GLU A 147 -7.79 -16.52 -11.87
N PRO A 148 -8.77 -17.33 -11.44
CA PRO A 148 -9.99 -16.78 -10.86
C PRO A 148 -9.72 -15.90 -9.62
N ALA A 149 -8.83 -16.32 -8.73
CA ALA A 149 -8.43 -15.51 -7.56
C ALA A 149 -7.67 -14.24 -7.99
N LEU A 150 -6.80 -14.33 -9.01
CA LEU A 150 -6.08 -13.17 -9.56
C LEU A 150 -7.03 -12.15 -10.20
N ALA A 151 -8.06 -12.60 -10.91
CA ALA A 151 -9.05 -11.72 -11.51
C ALA A 151 -9.82 -10.93 -10.43
N GLU A 152 -10.14 -11.57 -9.32
CA GLU A 152 -10.76 -10.90 -8.17
C GLU A 152 -9.80 -9.90 -7.50
N VAL A 153 -8.53 -10.26 -7.28
CA VAL A 153 -7.51 -9.34 -6.76
C VAL A 153 -7.34 -8.14 -7.70
N ALA A 154 -7.21 -8.37 -9.02
CA ALA A 154 -7.07 -7.31 -10.01
C ALA A 154 -8.28 -6.35 -10.01
N ALA A 155 -9.49 -6.89 -9.92
CA ALA A 155 -10.72 -6.10 -9.83
C ALA A 155 -10.75 -5.24 -8.56
N ARG A 156 -10.45 -5.82 -7.39
CA ARG A 156 -10.44 -5.08 -6.11
C ARG A 156 -9.38 -4.00 -6.09
N CYS A 157 -8.17 -4.27 -6.59
CA CYS A 157 -7.12 -3.28 -6.71
C CYS A 157 -7.51 -2.15 -7.67
N ALA A 158 -8.08 -2.47 -8.84
CA ALA A 158 -8.54 -1.44 -9.79
C ALA A 158 -9.64 -0.56 -9.19
N LEU A 159 -10.60 -1.13 -8.45
CA LEU A 159 -11.64 -0.38 -7.73
C LEU A 159 -11.06 0.48 -6.61
N GLY A 160 -10.07 -0.04 -5.87
CA GLY A 160 -9.34 0.73 -4.86
C GLY A 160 -8.56 1.90 -5.46
N LEU A 161 -7.84 1.68 -6.56
CA LEU A 161 -7.17 2.75 -7.29
C LEU A 161 -8.14 3.78 -7.85
N ALA A 162 -9.29 3.35 -8.38
CA ALA A 162 -10.33 4.28 -8.84
C ALA A 162 -10.80 5.19 -7.70
N HIS A 163 -10.99 4.65 -6.50
CA HIS A 163 -11.37 5.41 -5.31
C HIS A 163 -10.29 6.43 -4.91
N LEU A 164 -9.02 6.03 -4.89
CA LEU A 164 -7.89 6.91 -4.54
C LEU A 164 -7.70 8.01 -5.59
N HIS A 165 -7.67 7.64 -6.86
CA HIS A 165 -7.50 8.57 -7.97
C HIS A 165 -8.63 9.61 -8.05
N ALA A 166 -9.88 9.21 -7.76
CA ALA A 166 -11.00 10.15 -7.68
C ALA A 166 -10.83 11.20 -6.58
N ARG A 167 -10.03 10.89 -5.55
CA ARG A 167 -9.69 11.79 -4.43
C ARG A 167 -8.37 12.56 -4.63
N GLY A 168 -7.77 12.42 -5.81
CA GLY A 168 -6.51 13.07 -6.14
C GLY A 168 -5.30 12.46 -5.42
N VAL A 169 -5.37 11.18 -5.03
CA VAL A 169 -4.29 10.44 -4.37
C VAL A 169 -3.75 9.38 -5.31
N ALA A 170 -2.43 9.37 -5.56
CA ALA A 170 -1.70 8.27 -6.17
C ALA A 170 -1.00 7.45 -5.09
N HIS A 171 -1.10 6.11 -5.18
CA HIS A 171 -0.55 5.21 -4.17
C HIS A 171 0.98 5.11 -4.24
N LEU A 172 1.54 4.89 -5.43
CA LEU A 172 2.96 4.86 -5.78
C LEU A 172 3.82 3.74 -5.15
N ASP A 173 3.24 2.85 -4.36
CA ASP A 173 3.92 1.66 -3.82
C ASP A 173 3.01 0.43 -3.80
N LEU A 174 2.21 0.25 -4.85
CA LEU A 174 1.36 -0.94 -4.95
C LEU A 174 2.24 -2.18 -5.18
N LYS A 175 2.09 -3.18 -4.29
CA LYS A 175 2.83 -4.45 -4.28
C LYS A 175 2.10 -5.46 -3.39
N PRO A 176 2.43 -6.78 -3.46
CA PRO A 176 1.78 -7.79 -2.62
C PRO A 176 1.85 -7.50 -1.11
N ASP A 177 2.92 -6.84 -0.63
CA ASP A 177 3.09 -6.45 0.78
C ASP A 177 2.02 -5.44 1.24
N ASN A 178 1.58 -4.57 0.34
CA ASN A 178 0.62 -3.49 0.60
C ASN A 178 -0.82 -3.86 0.19
N LEU A 179 -1.08 -5.11 -0.15
CA LEU A 179 -2.40 -5.68 -0.37
C LEU A 179 -2.74 -6.58 0.81
N LEU A 180 -3.55 -6.07 1.73
CA LEU A 180 -3.91 -6.81 2.94
C LEU A 180 -5.15 -7.65 2.71
N ALA A 181 -5.13 -8.86 3.25
CA ALA A 181 -6.17 -9.87 3.13
C ALA A 181 -6.91 -10.09 4.45
N GLY A 182 -8.19 -10.37 4.36
CA GLY A 182 -9.02 -10.81 5.46
C GLY A 182 -9.53 -12.24 5.25
N THR A 183 -9.77 -12.97 6.34
CA THR A 183 -10.27 -14.37 6.33
C THR A 183 -11.61 -14.54 5.63
N ARG A 184 -12.36 -13.44 5.44
CA ARG A 184 -13.61 -13.44 4.67
C ARG A 184 -13.38 -13.39 3.16
N GLY A 185 -12.14 -13.32 2.71
CA GLY A 185 -11.76 -13.19 1.30
C GLY A 185 -11.64 -11.74 0.82
N ASP A 186 -11.65 -10.77 1.73
CA ASP A 186 -11.40 -9.37 1.41
C ASP A 186 -9.93 -9.16 1.04
N VAL A 187 -9.68 -8.28 0.07
CA VAL A 187 -8.35 -7.73 -0.22
C VAL A 187 -8.46 -6.23 -0.37
N LYS A 188 -7.63 -5.48 0.34
CA LYS A 188 -7.65 -4.02 0.39
C LYS A 188 -6.26 -3.42 0.21
N ILE A 189 -6.20 -2.27 -0.45
CA ILE A 189 -4.97 -1.47 -0.59
C ILE A 189 -4.68 -0.80 0.76
N ALA A 190 -3.43 -0.92 1.20
CA ALA A 190 -2.91 -0.38 2.45
C ALA A 190 -1.57 0.33 2.23
N ASP A 191 -1.08 0.99 3.27
CA ASP A 191 0.21 1.67 3.35
C ASP A 191 0.37 2.86 2.39
N PHE A 192 -0.03 4.02 2.87
CA PHE A 192 0.06 5.29 2.15
C PHE A 192 1.36 6.05 2.41
N GLY A 193 2.38 5.42 3.03
CA GLY A 193 3.64 6.07 3.46
C GLY A 193 4.40 6.82 2.38
N VAL A 194 4.19 6.49 1.11
CA VAL A 194 4.84 7.13 -0.05
C VAL A 194 3.84 7.72 -1.04
N SER A 195 2.56 7.67 -0.73
CA SER A 195 1.50 8.21 -1.58
C SER A 195 1.60 9.73 -1.73
N ARG A 196 1.10 10.25 -2.83
CA ARG A 196 1.16 11.67 -3.15
C ARG A 196 -0.18 12.21 -3.61
N ILE A 197 -0.41 13.48 -3.27
CA ILE A 197 -1.57 14.20 -3.75
C ILE A 197 -1.24 14.83 -5.12
N PHE A 198 -2.10 14.58 -6.10
CA PHE A 198 -2.10 15.32 -7.34
C PHE A 198 -3.35 16.19 -7.44
N CYS A 199 -3.18 17.48 -7.73
CA CYS A 199 -4.32 18.38 -7.91
C CYS A 199 -4.96 18.19 -9.27
N ARG A 200 -6.31 18.18 -9.33
CA ARG A 200 -7.07 18.21 -10.57
C ARG A 200 -6.95 19.53 -11.34
N ASP A 201 -6.67 20.62 -10.66
CA ASP A 201 -6.80 21.99 -11.20
C ASP A 201 -5.49 22.67 -11.61
N GLY A 202 -4.40 21.95 -11.75
CA GLY A 202 -3.13 22.50 -12.29
C GLY A 202 -2.46 23.59 -11.44
N GLN A 203 -3.03 24.01 -10.31
CA GLN A 203 -2.56 25.15 -9.51
C GLN A 203 -1.48 24.84 -8.46
N ARG A 204 -1.13 23.58 -8.23
CA ARG A 204 0.03 23.24 -7.42
C ARG A 204 1.08 22.55 -8.29
N ARG A 205 2.35 22.89 -8.09
CA ARG A 205 3.47 22.19 -8.72
C ARG A 205 3.23 20.68 -8.59
N PRO A 206 3.33 19.92 -9.71
CA PRO A 206 3.22 18.46 -9.62
C PRO A 206 4.20 18.00 -8.54
N PRO A 207 3.79 17.11 -7.63
CA PRO A 207 4.68 16.59 -6.62
C PRO A 207 5.91 16.04 -7.35
N ARG A 208 7.11 16.51 -6.98
CA ARG A 208 8.34 15.88 -7.41
C ARG A 208 8.32 14.49 -6.79
N VAL A 209 7.89 13.50 -7.56
CA VAL A 209 7.96 12.11 -7.12
C VAL A 209 9.45 11.82 -6.95
N SER A 210 9.90 11.83 -5.69
CA SER A 210 11.29 11.52 -5.38
C SER A 210 11.62 10.13 -5.90
N ILE A 211 12.69 10.01 -6.66
CA ILE A 211 13.18 8.74 -7.22
C ILE A 211 13.47 7.70 -6.13
N ALA A 212 13.67 8.15 -4.89
CA ALA A 212 14.11 7.31 -3.79
C ALA A 212 12.98 6.71 -2.93
N VAL A 213 11.70 6.95 -3.25
CA VAL A 213 10.57 6.57 -2.38
C VAL A 213 9.75 5.46 -3.03
N GLY A 214 9.54 4.36 -2.31
CA GLY A 214 8.82 3.16 -2.74
C GLY A 214 9.72 2.01 -3.14
N THR A 215 9.12 0.83 -3.35
CA THR A 215 9.86 -0.40 -3.67
C THR A 215 10.25 -0.41 -5.15
N THR A 216 11.52 -0.20 -5.44
CA THR A 216 12.05 0.03 -6.79
C THR A 216 11.62 -1.02 -7.83
N ALA A 217 11.47 -2.29 -7.44
CA ALA A 217 11.09 -3.38 -8.36
C ALA A 217 9.69 -3.23 -8.99
N TYR A 218 8.80 -2.42 -8.38
CA TYR A 218 7.44 -2.17 -8.88
C TYR A 218 7.29 -0.78 -9.49
N MET A 219 8.37 0.01 -9.51
CA MET A 219 8.33 1.36 -10.09
C MET A 219 8.20 1.31 -11.60
N SER A 220 7.41 2.21 -12.15
CA SER A 220 7.29 2.42 -13.59
C SER A 220 8.52 3.14 -14.16
N PRO A 221 8.84 2.93 -15.48
CA PRO A 221 10.03 3.50 -16.12
C PRO A 221 10.16 5.01 -15.97
N GLU A 222 9.04 5.75 -16.08
CA GLU A 222 9.04 7.20 -15.97
C GLU A 222 9.45 7.71 -14.59
N ARG A 223 9.31 6.89 -13.53
CA ARG A 223 9.74 7.27 -12.19
C ARG A 223 11.26 7.26 -11.98
N PHE A 224 12.00 6.66 -12.90
CA PHE A 224 13.48 6.69 -12.89
C PHE A 224 14.06 7.92 -13.60
N ALA A 225 13.25 8.72 -14.28
CA ALA A 225 13.71 9.91 -14.98
C ALA A 225 13.76 11.12 -14.03
N PRO A 226 14.87 11.89 -13.97
CA PRO A 226 15.01 13.04 -13.06
C PRO A 226 13.95 14.14 -13.25
N ASN A 227 13.42 14.25 -14.46
CA ASN A 227 12.45 15.26 -14.89
C ASN A 227 11.11 14.65 -15.32
N ALA A 228 10.81 13.40 -14.91
CA ALA A 228 9.52 12.82 -15.20
C ALA A 228 8.43 13.71 -14.62
N GLN A 229 7.79 14.45 -15.48
CA GLN A 229 6.63 15.27 -15.11
C GLN A 229 5.48 14.30 -14.87
N ALA A 230 5.43 13.81 -13.65
CA ALA A 230 4.28 13.08 -13.17
C ALA A 230 3.15 14.09 -12.92
N GLY A 231 2.60 14.64 -13.98
CA GLY A 231 1.27 15.27 -13.90
C GLY A 231 0.25 14.23 -13.41
N PRO A 232 -0.99 14.63 -13.11
CA PRO A 232 -2.04 13.75 -12.60
C PRO A 232 -2.16 12.41 -13.37
N ARG A 233 -2.02 12.47 -14.70
CA ARG A 233 -2.02 11.27 -15.56
C ARG A 233 -0.82 10.35 -15.32
N GLY A 234 0.38 10.92 -15.12
CA GLY A 234 1.59 10.14 -14.89
C GLY A 234 1.56 9.39 -13.55
N ALA A 235 1.09 10.04 -12.48
CA ALA A 235 0.96 9.42 -11.18
C ALA A 235 -0.05 8.25 -11.19
N CYS A 236 -1.22 8.44 -11.80
CA CYS A 236 -2.21 7.38 -11.97
C CYS A 236 -1.67 6.23 -12.86
N ALA A 237 -0.94 6.56 -13.92
CA ALA A 237 -0.33 5.55 -14.80
C ALA A 237 0.78 4.74 -14.09
N ALA A 238 1.51 5.36 -13.15
CA ALA A 238 2.51 4.65 -12.34
C ALA A 238 1.85 3.57 -11.46
N ASP A 239 0.69 3.85 -10.85
CA ASP A 239 -0.06 2.85 -10.08
C ASP A 239 -0.54 1.69 -10.96
N VAL A 240 -0.96 1.97 -12.20
CA VAL A 240 -1.36 0.94 -13.17
C VAL A 240 -0.19 0.02 -13.52
N TRP A 241 1.01 0.56 -13.72
CA TRP A 241 2.21 -0.25 -13.93
C TRP A 241 2.47 -1.16 -12.74
N SER A 242 2.47 -0.60 -11.52
CA SER A 242 2.68 -1.35 -10.28
C SER A 242 1.63 -2.45 -10.07
N LEU A 243 0.37 -2.20 -10.45
CA LEU A 243 -0.69 -3.22 -10.46
C LEU A 243 -0.37 -4.37 -11.41
N GLY A 244 0.09 -4.08 -12.63
CA GLY A 244 0.48 -5.11 -13.60
C GLY A 244 1.63 -5.99 -13.10
N VAL A 245 2.68 -5.38 -12.54
CA VAL A 245 3.81 -6.10 -11.92
C VAL A 245 3.34 -6.95 -10.73
N THR A 246 2.45 -6.40 -9.89
CA THR A 246 1.87 -7.10 -8.73
C THR A 246 1.05 -8.33 -9.15
N VAL A 247 0.15 -8.19 -10.13
CA VAL A 247 -0.65 -9.31 -10.66
C VAL A 247 0.25 -10.38 -11.26
N LEU A 248 1.28 -9.98 -12.00
CA LEU A 248 2.24 -10.91 -12.58
C LEU A 248 3.04 -11.67 -11.51
N GLU A 249 3.49 -11.00 -10.44
CA GLU A 249 4.15 -11.66 -9.31
C GLU A 249 3.23 -12.64 -8.60
N LEU A 250 1.98 -12.23 -8.34
CA LEU A 250 0.99 -13.12 -7.72
C LEU A 250 0.68 -14.35 -8.58
N PHE A 251 0.75 -14.23 -9.89
CA PHE A 251 0.62 -15.37 -10.83
C PHE A 251 1.84 -16.28 -10.79
N LEU A 252 3.05 -15.70 -10.87
CA LEU A 252 4.30 -16.44 -10.93
C LEU A 252 4.74 -17.03 -9.57
N GLY A 253 4.29 -16.42 -8.46
CA GLY A 253 4.76 -16.73 -7.10
C GLY A 253 6.12 -16.12 -6.76
N HIS A 254 6.74 -15.38 -7.67
CA HIS A 254 8.03 -14.71 -7.48
C HIS A 254 8.09 -13.40 -8.26
N ARG A 255 9.01 -12.52 -7.88
CA ARG A 255 9.20 -11.22 -8.53
C ARG A 255 9.56 -11.38 -10.01
N PRO A 256 8.86 -10.67 -10.94
CA PRO A 256 9.07 -10.86 -12.37
C PRO A 256 10.27 -10.07 -12.95
N VAL A 257 10.76 -9.07 -12.24
CA VAL A 257 11.71 -8.08 -12.78
C VAL A 257 13.17 -8.45 -12.49
N LEU A 258 13.55 -9.53 -11.97
CA LEU A 258 14.93 -10.05 -11.86
C LEU A 258 14.91 -11.39 -11.10
N PRO A 259 15.91 -12.27 -11.36
CA PRO A 259 15.99 -13.56 -10.66
C PRO A 259 16.02 -13.39 -9.13
N ALA A 260 15.32 -14.28 -8.43
CA ALA A 260 15.15 -14.23 -6.97
C ALA A 260 16.46 -14.44 -6.17
N GLU A 261 17.54 -14.84 -6.81
CA GLU A 261 18.79 -15.29 -6.18
C GLU A 261 19.72 -14.18 -5.69
N ARG A 262 19.47 -12.92 -6.10
CA ARG A 262 20.30 -11.77 -5.69
C ARG A 262 19.43 -10.57 -5.33
N THR A 263 19.81 -9.87 -4.26
CA THR A 263 19.25 -8.53 -3.99
C THR A 263 19.72 -7.59 -5.10
N PRO A 264 18.84 -7.18 -6.04
CA PRO A 264 19.27 -6.39 -7.17
C PRO A 264 19.66 -4.98 -6.72
N SER A 265 20.75 -4.46 -7.28
CA SER A 265 21.11 -3.06 -7.09
C SER A 265 20.12 -2.14 -7.80
N TRP A 266 20.03 -0.88 -7.33
CA TRP A 266 19.21 0.14 -8.01
C TRP A 266 19.55 0.29 -9.50
N LYS A 267 20.84 0.19 -9.86
CA LYS A 267 21.30 0.26 -11.25
C LYS A 267 20.75 -0.89 -12.09
N MET A 268 20.77 -2.12 -11.57
CA MET A 268 20.24 -3.30 -12.27
C MET A 268 18.73 -3.20 -12.48
N LEU A 269 18.00 -2.73 -11.48
CA LEU A 269 16.55 -2.53 -11.59
C LEU A 269 16.22 -1.44 -12.62
N LYS A 270 16.93 -0.31 -12.58
CA LYS A 270 16.78 0.76 -13.57
C LYS A 270 17.04 0.24 -14.99
N GLU A 271 18.11 -0.51 -15.19
CA GLU A 271 18.46 -1.10 -16.49
C GLU A 271 17.33 -2.02 -16.99
N ALA A 272 16.91 -2.96 -16.17
CA ALA A 272 15.84 -3.90 -16.51
C ALA A 272 14.50 -3.20 -16.80
N ILE A 273 14.10 -2.25 -15.94
CA ILE A 273 12.78 -1.60 -16.05
C ILE A 273 12.75 -0.56 -17.18
N CYS A 274 13.80 0.25 -17.33
CA CYS A 274 13.81 1.34 -18.31
C CYS A 274 14.20 0.87 -19.71
N TYR A 275 15.14 -0.05 -19.83
CA TYR A 275 15.76 -0.42 -21.11
C TYR A 275 15.51 -1.88 -21.50
N GLY A 276 15.27 -2.81 -20.57
CA GLY A 276 14.90 -4.20 -20.85
C GLY A 276 13.50 -4.32 -21.46
N GLU A 277 13.07 -5.53 -21.79
CA GLU A 277 11.69 -5.79 -22.22
C GLU A 277 10.70 -5.60 -21.06
N PRO A 278 9.46 -5.15 -21.33
CA PRO A 278 8.42 -5.10 -20.29
C PRO A 278 8.19 -6.48 -19.67
N PRO A 279 8.00 -6.58 -18.36
CA PRO A 279 7.70 -7.86 -17.72
C PRO A 279 6.41 -8.46 -18.32
N SER A 280 6.42 -9.75 -18.61
CA SER A 280 5.30 -10.41 -19.28
C SER A 280 5.06 -11.81 -18.71
N VAL A 281 3.86 -12.33 -18.93
CA VAL A 281 3.55 -13.72 -18.63
C VAL A 281 4.36 -14.63 -19.54
N PRO A 282 5.20 -15.55 -19.01
CA PRO A 282 6.03 -16.43 -19.84
C PRO A 282 5.20 -17.21 -20.85
N GLY A 283 5.74 -17.40 -22.07
CA GLY A 283 5.07 -18.14 -23.15
C GLY A 283 4.74 -19.58 -22.78
N SER A 284 5.62 -20.21 -21.97
CA SER A 284 5.46 -21.57 -21.45
C SER A 284 4.45 -21.71 -20.30
N ALA A 285 4.02 -20.61 -19.69
CA ALA A 285 3.05 -20.67 -18.59
C ALA A 285 1.64 -20.96 -19.11
N ALA A 286 0.91 -21.83 -18.42
CA ALA A 286 -0.51 -22.07 -18.68
C ALA A 286 -1.32 -20.87 -18.18
N ALA A 287 -1.52 -19.86 -19.03
CA ALA A 287 -2.23 -18.63 -18.71
C ALA A 287 -3.20 -18.28 -19.83
N SER A 288 -4.36 -17.73 -19.48
CA SER A 288 -5.36 -17.27 -20.44
C SER A 288 -4.87 -16.08 -21.28
N ALA A 289 -5.48 -15.88 -22.42
CA ALA A 289 -5.23 -14.71 -23.25
C ALA A 289 -5.64 -13.41 -22.54
N GLU A 290 -6.68 -13.49 -21.71
CA GLU A 290 -7.20 -12.40 -20.91
C GLU A 290 -6.19 -11.95 -19.84
N LEU A 291 -5.56 -12.87 -19.10
CA LEU A 291 -4.51 -12.52 -18.13
C LEU A 291 -3.30 -11.89 -18.83
N ARG A 292 -2.84 -12.49 -19.94
CA ARG A 292 -1.73 -11.95 -20.75
C ARG A 292 -2.04 -10.55 -21.24
N GLY A 293 -3.24 -10.34 -21.79
CA GLY A 293 -3.70 -9.04 -22.26
C GLY A 293 -3.79 -8.00 -21.14
N PHE A 294 -4.28 -8.37 -19.96
CA PHE A 294 -4.38 -7.49 -18.80
C PHE A 294 -2.99 -7.03 -18.33
N VAL A 295 -2.06 -7.94 -18.14
CA VAL A 295 -0.68 -7.61 -17.75
C VAL A 295 -0.05 -6.71 -18.83
N ALA A 296 -0.14 -7.07 -20.12
CA ALA A 296 0.42 -6.27 -21.21
C ALA A 296 -0.18 -4.84 -21.28
N ALA A 297 -1.47 -4.67 -20.97
CA ALA A 297 -2.11 -3.36 -20.92
C ALA A 297 -1.59 -2.49 -19.75
N CYS A 298 -1.21 -3.13 -18.64
CA CYS A 298 -0.68 -2.44 -17.45
C CYS A 298 0.79 -2.03 -17.64
N VAL A 299 1.65 -2.88 -18.21
CA VAL A 299 3.10 -2.67 -18.22
C VAL A 299 3.64 -2.06 -19.53
N GLN A 300 2.86 -1.16 -20.13
CA GLN A 300 3.35 -0.34 -21.25
C GLN A 300 4.38 0.67 -20.75
N LYS A 301 5.58 0.72 -21.37
CA LYS A 301 6.65 1.65 -20.98
C LYS A 301 6.26 3.12 -21.16
N ASP A 302 5.60 3.45 -22.29
CA ASP A 302 5.02 4.79 -22.46
C ASP A 302 3.74 4.92 -21.61
N PRO A 303 3.72 5.79 -20.59
CA PRO A 303 2.56 5.96 -19.72
C PRO A 303 1.30 6.41 -20.46
N ARG A 304 1.42 7.01 -21.65
CA ARG A 304 0.28 7.42 -22.48
C ARG A 304 -0.38 6.25 -23.20
N ARG A 305 0.35 5.16 -23.46
CA ARG A 305 -0.15 3.91 -24.05
C ARG A 305 -0.64 2.93 -23.00
N ARG A 306 -0.33 3.16 -21.75
CA ARG A 306 -0.76 2.35 -20.61
C ARG A 306 -2.26 2.48 -20.40
N ALA A 307 -2.94 1.39 -20.09
CA ALA A 307 -4.36 1.43 -19.78
C ALA A 307 -4.67 2.35 -18.60
N THR A 308 -5.81 3.00 -18.64
CA THR A 308 -6.36 3.72 -17.49
C THR A 308 -7.13 2.76 -16.57
N VAL A 309 -7.35 3.14 -15.31
CA VAL A 309 -8.12 2.32 -14.36
C VAL A 309 -9.53 1.98 -14.89
N PRO A 310 -10.31 2.91 -15.50
CA PRO A 310 -11.57 2.54 -16.13
C PRO A 310 -11.45 1.50 -17.25
N GLN A 311 -10.37 1.58 -18.08
CA GLN A 311 -10.11 0.57 -19.10
C GLN A 311 -9.75 -0.80 -18.51
N LEU A 312 -9.01 -0.84 -17.39
CA LEU A 312 -8.73 -2.08 -16.67
C LEU A 312 -9.99 -2.72 -16.07
N LEU A 313 -10.91 -1.91 -15.54
CA LEU A 313 -12.20 -2.40 -15.04
C LEU A 313 -13.08 -2.96 -16.16
N ALA A 314 -12.96 -2.43 -17.38
CA ALA A 314 -13.65 -2.93 -18.56
C ALA A 314 -12.90 -4.08 -19.27
N HIS A 315 -11.65 -4.39 -18.87
CA HIS A 315 -10.85 -5.43 -19.51
C HIS A 315 -11.47 -6.83 -19.30
N PRO A 316 -11.49 -7.71 -20.31
CA PRO A 316 -12.12 -9.04 -20.23
C PRO A 316 -11.70 -9.86 -19.01
N PHE A 317 -10.43 -9.82 -18.60
CA PHE A 317 -9.91 -10.50 -17.41
C PHE A 317 -10.63 -10.09 -16.12
N VAL A 318 -11.09 -8.85 -16.02
CA VAL A 318 -11.82 -8.31 -14.87
C VAL A 318 -13.33 -8.33 -15.12
N ALA A 319 -13.77 -7.81 -16.26
CA ALA A 319 -15.19 -7.59 -16.53
C ALA A 319 -15.99 -8.88 -16.75
N ARG A 320 -15.37 -9.93 -17.31
CA ARG A 320 -16.02 -11.20 -17.61
C ARG A 320 -15.82 -12.28 -16.55
N ARG A 321 -15.13 -11.95 -15.43
CA ARG A 321 -14.94 -12.92 -14.36
C ARG A 321 -16.30 -13.34 -13.75
N ASP A 322 -16.44 -14.60 -13.41
CA ASP A 322 -17.50 -15.03 -12.51
C ASP A 322 -17.18 -14.51 -11.10
N VAL A 323 -17.94 -13.53 -10.65
CA VAL A 323 -17.69 -12.82 -9.39
C VAL A 323 -17.74 -13.76 -8.20
N GLU A 324 -18.73 -14.67 -8.16
CA GLU A 324 -18.87 -15.59 -7.03
C GLU A 324 -17.77 -16.65 -7.02
N ALA A 325 -17.48 -17.27 -8.17
CA ALA A 325 -16.42 -18.26 -8.27
C ALA A 325 -15.04 -17.64 -7.98
N SER A 326 -14.79 -16.43 -8.47
CA SER A 326 -13.54 -15.69 -8.25
C SER A 326 -13.36 -15.30 -6.78
N SER A 327 -14.42 -14.82 -6.13
CA SER A 327 -14.39 -14.49 -4.69
C SER A 327 -14.22 -15.75 -3.84
N ARG A 328 -14.86 -16.87 -4.19
CA ARG A 328 -14.66 -18.17 -3.52
C ARG A 328 -13.22 -18.66 -3.68
N ALA A 329 -12.67 -18.58 -4.90
CA ALA A 329 -11.30 -18.99 -5.17
C ALA A 329 -10.28 -18.14 -4.38
N LEU A 330 -10.47 -16.82 -4.29
CA LEU A 330 -9.61 -15.94 -3.51
C LEU A 330 -9.71 -16.26 -2.02
N ARG A 331 -10.91 -16.41 -1.48
CA ARG A 331 -11.12 -16.79 -0.08
C ARG A 331 -10.46 -18.14 0.26
N HIS A 332 -10.61 -19.12 -0.62
CA HIS A 332 -10.01 -20.44 -0.45
C HIS A 332 -8.49 -20.34 -0.35
N VAL A 333 -7.84 -19.61 -1.29
CA VAL A 333 -6.40 -19.34 -1.27
C VAL A 333 -5.95 -18.70 0.04
N ILE A 334 -6.70 -17.72 0.55
CA ILE A 334 -6.35 -17.01 1.79
C ILE A 334 -6.48 -17.94 3.00
N VAL A 335 -7.60 -18.67 3.11
CA VAL A 335 -7.90 -19.51 4.28
C VAL A 335 -7.00 -20.75 4.34
N GLU A 336 -6.69 -21.40 3.20
CA GLU A 336 -5.78 -22.54 3.15
C GLU A 336 -4.35 -22.23 3.63
N THR A 337 -4.00 -20.95 3.68
CA THR A 337 -2.66 -20.51 4.08
C THR A 337 -2.59 -20.02 5.53
N MET A 338 -3.66 -20.10 6.29
CA MET A 338 -3.67 -19.69 7.70
C MET A 338 -3.39 -20.85 8.63
#